data_58b7d7e7824a29d7a996f72e2ede63f9
#
_entry.id   58b7d7e7824a29d7a996f72e2ede63f9
#
_cell.length_a   1.000
_cell.length_b   1.000
_cell.length_c   1.000
_cell.angle_alpha   90.00
_cell.angle_beta   90.00
_cell.angle_gamma   90.00
#
_symmetry.space_group_name_H-M   'P 1'
#
loop_
_entity.id
_entity.type
_entity.pdbx_description
1 polymer ?
#
loop_
_entity_poly.entity_id
_entity_poly.type
_entity_poly.pdbx_seq_one_letter_code
_entity_poly.pdbx_strand_id
1 'polypeptide(L)'
;MEYTYKVHDQISALELSQVFKASGIKRPVDDLPRLQRMLDKADITITARFRGKVIGVARAITDFNYCCYLSDLAIDNEHQKQGIGKELVRLLQEEIGEEVSLLLLASQEAMEYYPKIGFTVIDNGFLIRRKR
;
A
#
# COMPACT_ATOMS: atom_id res chain seq x y z
N MET A 1 -14.23 -0.68 -16.21
CA MET A 1 -14.72 -0.45 -14.84
C MET A 1 -14.22 0.88 -14.36
N GLU A 2 -15.03 1.59 -13.63
CA GLU A 2 -14.65 2.89 -13.09
C GLU A 2 -14.21 2.75 -11.65
N TYR A 3 -12.98 3.19 -11.40
CA TYR A 3 -12.41 3.25 -10.06
C TYR A 3 -12.22 4.70 -9.67
N THR A 4 -12.47 5.02 -8.41
CA THR A 4 -12.17 6.34 -7.85
C THR A 4 -11.01 6.22 -6.88
N TYR A 5 -10.15 7.23 -6.85
CA TYR A 5 -8.96 7.25 -6.01
C TYR A 5 -9.00 8.44 -5.08
N LYS A 6 -8.54 8.26 -3.85
CA LYS A 6 -8.47 9.34 -2.89
C LYS A 6 -7.16 9.30 -2.12
N VAL A 7 -6.40 10.39 -2.21
CA VAL A 7 -5.18 10.58 -1.43
C VAL A 7 -5.56 11.11 -0.05
N HIS A 8 -4.85 10.64 0.98
CA HIS A 8 -5.13 10.98 2.38
C HIS A 8 -6.55 10.60 2.79
N ASP A 9 -7.01 9.44 2.33
CA ASP A 9 -8.33 8.94 2.70
C ASP A 9 -8.31 8.41 4.13
N GLN A 10 -9.37 8.73 4.88
CA GLN A 10 -9.55 8.23 6.24
C GLN A 10 -10.50 7.05 6.22
N ILE A 11 -9.94 5.85 6.22
CA ILE A 11 -10.72 4.62 6.24
C ILE A 11 -10.71 4.01 7.64
N SER A 12 -11.68 3.15 7.92
CA SER A 12 -11.77 2.46 9.19
C SER A 12 -10.83 1.25 9.23
N ALA A 13 -10.50 0.78 10.44
CA ALA A 13 -9.76 -0.46 10.62
C ALA A 13 -10.50 -1.64 9.99
N LEU A 14 -11.83 -1.64 10.05
CA LEU A 14 -12.62 -2.70 9.43
C LEU A 14 -12.49 -2.69 7.90
N GLU A 15 -12.55 -1.53 7.28
CA GLU A 15 -12.34 -1.40 5.83
C GLU A 15 -10.94 -1.89 5.44
N LEU A 16 -9.92 -1.51 6.21
CA LEU A 16 -8.55 -1.96 5.97
C LEU A 16 -8.44 -3.48 6.11
N SER A 17 -9.03 -4.05 7.17
CA SER A 17 -9.06 -5.49 7.38
C SER A 17 -9.69 -6.21 6.19
N GLN A 18 -10.82 -5.70 5.72
CA GLN A 18 -11.54 -6.32 4.60
C GLN A 18 -10.72 -6.31 3.31
N VAL A 19 -10.08 -5.20 2.96
CA VAL A 19 -9.26 -5.15 1.76
C VAL A 19 -8.02 -6.02 1.89
N PHE A 20 -7.40 -6.08 3.08
CA PHE A 20 -6.27 -6.97 3.32
C PHE A 20 -6.67 -8.43 3.11
N LYS A 21 -7.79 -8.85 3.69
CA LYS A 21 -8.29 -10.22 3.52
C LYS A 21 -8.57 -10.53 2.05
N ALA A 22 -9.22 -9.62 1.35
CA ALA A 22 -9.59 -9.80 -0.05
C ALA A 22 -8.37 -9.83 -0.97
N SER A 23 -7.27 -9.21 -0.58
CA SER A 23 -6.03 -9.20 -1.36
C SER A 23 -5.14 -10.41 -1.11
N GLY A 24 -5.29 -11.06 0.03
CA GLY A 24 -4.43 -12.15 0.45
C GLY A 24 -3.11 -11.72 1.06
N ILE A 25 -2.88 -10.43 1.28
CA ILE A 25 -1.65 -9.94 1.91
C ILE A 25 -1.57 -10.42 3.36
N LYS A 26 -0.36 -10.74 3.83
CA LYS A 26 -0.17 -11.19 5.21
C LYS A 26 -0.08 -9.99 6.14
N ARG A 27 -1.15 -9.77 6.90
CA ARG A 27 -1.27 -8.66 7.86
C ARG A 27 -2.11 -9.13 9.05
N PRO A 28 -2.05 -8.44 10.20
CA PRO A 28 -2.81 -8.84 11.39
C PRO A 28 -4.29 -8.43 11.26
N VAL A 29 -5.00 -9.08 10.33
CA VAL A 29 -6.35 -8.67 9.92
C VAL A 29 -7.40 -8.81 11.01
N ASP A 30 -7.16 -9.66 12.01
CA ASP A 30 -8.10 -9.85 13.11
C ASP A 30 -7.83 -8.93 14.31
N ASP A 31 -6.73 -8.17 14.26
CA ASP A 31 -6.35 -7.22 15.31
C ASP A 31 -6.73 -5.81 14.90
N LEU A 32 -8.03 -5.48 15.00
CA LEU A 32 -8.53 -4.19 14.58
C LEU A 32 -7.89 -3.01 15.33
N PRO A 33 -7.64 -3.08 16.66
CA PRO A 33 -6.92 -2.00 17.32
C PRO A 33 -5.53 -1.75 16.74
N ARG A 34 -4.82 -2.81 16.36
CA ARG A 34 -3.50 -2.67 15.73
C ARG A 34 -3.61 -2.03 14.35
N LEU A 35 -4.59 -2.46 13.54
CA LEU A 35 -4.81 -1.86 12.23
C LEU A 35 -5.16 -0.37 12.36
N GLN A 36 -5.95 -0.01 13.39
CA GLN A 36 -6.27 1.38 13.63
C GLN A 36 -5.02 2.20 13.96
N ARG A 37 -4.13 1.67 14.81
CA ARG A 37 -2.87 2.35 15.11
C ARG A 37 -1.99 2.50 13.87
N MET A 38 -1.99 1.48 12.99
CA MET A 38 -1.25 1.56 11.72
C MET A 38 -1.79 2.69 10.85
N LEU A 39 -3.11 2.82 10.76
CA LEU A 39 -3.73 3.91 10.00
C LEU A 39 -3.44 5.28 10.63
N ASP A 40 -3.55 5.38 11.94
CA ASP A 40 -3.35 6.64 12.67
C ASP A 40 -1.92 7.17 12.50
N LYS A 41 -0.94 6.29 12.36
CA LYS A 41 0.47 6.64 12.26
C LYS A 41 0.99 6.69 10.82
N ALA A 42 0.20 6.31 9.86
CA ALA A 42 0.60 6.42 8.46
C ALA A 42 0.64 7.89 8.03
N ASP A 43 1.64 8.25 7.26
CA ASP A 43 1.76 9.59 6.72
C ASP A 43 0.90 9.78 5.48
N ILE A 44 0.74 8.72 4.70
CA ILE A 44 -0.08 8.74 3.48
C ILE A 44 -0.88 7.44 3.41
N THR A 45 -2.19 7.58 3.21
CA THR A 45 -3.08 6.47 2.90
C THR A 45 -3.87 6.85 1.65
N ILE A 46 -3.70 6.06 0.59
CA ILE A 46 -4.37 6.27 -0.69
C ILE A 46 -5.27 5.07 -0.94
N THR A 47 -6.51 5.32 -1.34
CA THR A 47 -7.47 4.25 -1.59
C THR A 47 -7.95 4.26 -3.03
N ALA A 48 -8.33 3.07 -3.49
CA ALA A 48 -9.09 2.86 -4.70
C ALA A 48 -10.45 2.30 -4.31
N ARG A 49 -11.52 2.85 -4.89
CA ARG A 49 -12.89 2.41 -4.60
C ARG A 49 -13.59 2.00 -5.88
N PHE A 50 -14.42 1.00 -5.75
CA PHE A 50 -15.34 0.58 -6.79
C PHE A 50 -16.74 0.60 -6.19
N ARG A 51 -17.62 1.45 -6.77
CA ARG A 51 -18.99 1.62 -6.28
C ARG A 51 -19.03 1.94 -4.78
N GLY A 52 -18.11 2.82 -4.35
CA GLY A 52 -18.03 3.28 -2.96
C GLY A 52 -17.31 2.35 -2.00
N LYS A 53 -16.98 1.14 -2.40
CA LYS A 53 -16.28 0.18 -1.54
C LYS A 53 -14.76 0.28 -1.77
N VAL A 54 -13.99 0.30 -0.69
CA VAL A 54 -12.53 0.26 -0.76
C VAL A 54 -12.09 -1.11 -1.28
N ILE A 55 -11.44 -1.12 -2.45
CA ILE A 55 -10.93 -2.35 -3.07
C ILE A 55 -9.41 -2.32 -3.24
N GLY A 56 -8.78 -1.22 -2.94
CA GLY A 56 -7.33 -1.11 -2.97
C GLY A 56 -6.84 -0.07 -1.99
N VAL A 57 -5.63 -0.28 -1.45
CA VAL A 57 -5.01 0.64 -0.51
C VAL A 57 -3.51 0.64 -0.68
N ALA A 58 -2.92 1.85 -0.59
CA ALA A 58 -1.49 2.04 -0.42
C ALA A 58 -1.28 2.82 0.87
N ARG A 59 -0.47 2.29 1.79
CA ARG A 59 -0.19 2.92 3.07
C ARG A 59 1.31 3.11 3.22
N ALA A 60 1.74 4.35 3.45
CA ALA A 60 3.16 4.71 3.44
C ALA A 60 3.55 5.55 4.65
N ILE A 61 4.82 5.41 5.03
CA ILE A 61 5.49 6.19 6.06
C ILE A 61 6.59 7.00 5.35
N THR A 62 6.63 8.30 5.57
CA THR A 62 7.59 9.16 4.85
C THR A 62 7.92 10.42 5.65
N ASP A 63 9.12 10.95 5.44
CA ASP A 63 9.48 12.27 5.93
C ASP A 63 9.18 13.39 4.92
N PHE A 64 8.67 13.04 3.74
CA PHE A 64 8.36 13.97 2.64
C PHE A 64 9.57 14.73 2.08
N ASN A 65 10.78 14.38 2.49
CA ASN A 65 12.00 15.10 2.09
C ASN A 65 13.09 14.20 1.54
N TYR A 66 13.13 12.93 1.97
CA TYR A 66 14.23 12.06 1.56
C TYR A 66 13.80 10.63 1.30
N CYS A 67 12.94 10.06 2.13
CA CYS A 67 12.58 8.64 2.03
C CYS A 67 11.10 8.39 2.26
N CYS A 68 10.61 7.33 1.65
CA CYS A 68 9.24 6.84 1.81
C CYS A 68 9.25 5.32 1.79
N TYR A 69 8.63 4.71 2.80
CA TYR A 69 8.43 3.28 2.84
C TYR A 69 6.96 2.95 2.54
N LEU A 70 6.73 2.31 1.41
CA LEU A 70 5.41 1.78 1.07
C LEU A 70 5.24 0.45 1.80
N SER A 71 4.56 0.52 2.94
CA SER A 71 4.40 -0.63 3.83
C SER A 71 3.37 -1.61 3.30
N ASP A 72 2.25 -1.11 2.78
CA ASP A 72 1.18 -1.94 2.27
C ASP A 72 0.73 -1.46 0.90
N LEU A 73 0.66 -2.39 -0.04
CA LEU A 73 -0.03 -2.20 -1.32
C LEU A 73 -0.91 -3.43 -1.52
N ALA A 74 -2.20 -3.26 -1.35
CA ALA A 74 -3.15 -4.37 -1.34
C ALA A 74 -4.32 -4.06 -2.26
N ILE A 75 -4.63 -4.96 -3.17
CA ILE A 75 -5.75 -4.84 -4.09
C ILE A 75 -6.60 -6.12 -3.97
N ASP A 76 -7.91 -5.95 -3.80
CA ASP A 76 -8.88 -7.04 -3.79
C ASP A 76 -8.64 -7.94 -5.01
N ASN A 77 -8.57 -9.26 -4.78
CA ASN A 77 -8.29 -10.24 -5.82
C ASN A 77 -9.23 -10.14 -7.01
N GLU A 78 -10.48 -9.74 -6.79
CA GLU A 78 -11.45 -9.58 -7.87
C GLU A 78 -11.17 -8.39 -8.76
N HIS A 79 -10.32 -7.46 -8.31
CA HIS A 79 -9.99 -6.24 -9.04
C HIS A 79 -8.53 -6.16 -9.48
N GLN A 80 -7.78 -7.24 -9.33
CA GLN A 80 -6.40 -7.29 -9.78
C GLN A 80 -6.29 -7.28 -11.31
N LYS A 81 -5.11 -6.94 -11.83
CA LYS A 81 -4.83 -6.87 -13.27
C LYS A 81 -5.62 -5.77 -13.99
N GLN A 82 -6.09 -4.77 -13.26
CA GLN A 82 -6.79 -3.60 -13.79
C GLN A 82 -5.95 -2.32 -13.75
N GLY A 83 -4.68 -2.42 -13.37
CA GLY A 83 -3.79 -1.27 -13.27
C GLY A 83 -3.95 -0.45 -12.00
N ILE A 84 -4.69 -0.95 -11.00
CA ILE A 84 -4.97 -0.21 -9.76
C ILE A 84 -3.71 -0.01 -8.94
N GLY A 85 -2.89 -1.06 -8.77
CA GLY A 85 -1.63 -0.95 -8.03
C GLY A 85 -0.69 0.07 -8.65
N LYS A 86 -0.59 0.07 -9.97
CA LYS A 86 0.23 1.05 -10.70
C LYS A 86 -0.26 2.47 -10.47
N GLU A 87 -1.57 2.68 -10.49
CA GLU A 87 -2.15 4.01 -10.26
C GLU A 87 -1.95 4.47 -8.82
N LEU A 88 -2.12 3.58 -7.83
CA LEU A 88 -1.86 3.91 -6.43
C LEU A 88 -0.40 4.34 -6.24
N VAL A 89 0.54 3.64 -6.85
CA VAL A 89 1.96 3.98 -6.77
C VAL A 89 2.23 5.32 -7.47
N ARG A 90 1.60 5.56 -8.62
CA ARG A 90 1.74 6.83 -9.33
C ARG A 90 1.28 8.00 -8.46
N LEU A 91 0.13 7.86 -7.82
CA LEU A 91 -0.40 8.89 -6.92
C LEU A 91 0.51 9.10 -5.72
N LEU A 92 1.07 8.02 -5.17
CA LEU A 92 2.02 8.12 -4.07
C LEU A 92 3.28 8.89 -4.50
N GLN A 93 3.81 8.60 -5.69
CA GLN A 93 4.97 9.32 -6.21
C GLN A 93 4.71 10.79 -6.40
N GLU A 94 3.52 11.16 -6.88
CA GLU A 94 3.14 12.58 -6.97
C GLU A 94 3.12 13.25 -5.59
N GLU A 95 2.63 12.53 -4.59
CA GLU A 95 2.49 13.08 -3.24
C GLU A 95 3.84 13.31 -2.57
N ILE A 96 4.79 12.39 -2.74
CA ILE A 96 6.11 12.49 -2.08
C ILE A 96 7.10 13.36 -2.87
N GLY A 97 6.94 13.46 -4.19
CA GLY A 97 7.80 14.31 -5.01
C GLY A 97 9.13 13.68 -5.42
N GLU A 98 9.91 14.45 -6.16
CA GLU A 98 11.12 13.98 -6.83
C GLU A 98 12.33 13.79 -5.94
N GLU A 99 12.32 14.39 -4.76
CA GLU A 99 13.46 14.34 -3.83
C GLU A 99 13.41 13.13 -2.89
N VAL A 100 12.37 12.31 -3.00
CA VAL A 100 12.10 11.21 -2.06
C VAL A 100 12.24 9.88 -2.77
N SER A 101 13.07 8.99 -2.20
CA SER A 101 13.16 7.61 -2.66
C SER A 101 12.00 6.79 -2.13
N LEU A 102 11.42 5.98 -2.99
CA LEU A 102 10.31 5.10 -2.62
C LEU A 102 10.82 3.66 -2.51
N LEU A 103 10.66 3.07 -1.34
CA LEU A 103 11.15 1.74 -1.00
C LEU A 103 9.99 0.84 -0.58
N LEU A 104 10.06 -0.42 -0.94
CA LEU A 104 9.13 -1.43 -0.43
C LEU A 104 9.83 -2.78 -0.27
N LEU A 105 9.21 -3.65 0.52
CA LEU A 105 9.59 -5.05 0.63
C LEU A 105 8.48 -5.89 0.00
N ALA A 106 8.83 -6.66 -1.03
CA ALA A 106 7.86 -7.46 -1.77
C ALA A 106 7.78 -8.87 -1.22
N SER A 107 6.57 -9.45 -1.25
CA SER A 107 6.43 -10.89 -1.06
C SER A 107 7.06 -11.63 -2.23
N GLN A 108 7.39 -12.90 -2.04
CA GLN A 108 7.99 -13.72 -3.10
C GLN A 108 7.12 -13.72 -4.37
N GLU A 109 5.81 -13.79 -4.21
CA GLU A 109 4.86 -13.82 -5.32
C GLU A 109 4.81 -12.50 -6.08
N ALA A 110 5.19 -11.39 -5.45
CA ALA A 110 5.14 -10.06 -6.06
C ALA A 110 6.47 -9.61 -6.65
N MET A 111 7.52 -10.41 -6.56
CA MET A 111 8.85 -10.00 -7.02
C MET A 111 8.90 -9.64 -8.51
N GLU A 112 8.07 -10.28 -9.32
CA GLU A 112 8.03 -9.99 -10.76
C GLU A 112 7.10 -8.82 -11.11
N TYR A 113 6.22 -8.43 -10.19
CA TYR A 113 5.25 -7.38 -10.43
C TYR A 113 5.87 -5.99 -10.38
N TYR A 114 6.67 -5.71 -9.34
CA TYR A 114 7.14 -4.36 -9.08
C TYR A 114 8.07 -3.81 -10.18
N PRO A 115 8.98 -4.60 -10.78
CA PRO A 115 9.75 -4.08 -11.91
C PRO A 115 8.89 -3.62 -13.08
N LYS A 116 7.72 -4.25 -13.28
CA LYS A 116 6.80 -3.89 -14.36
C LYS A 116 6.16 -2.52 -14.16
N ILE A 117 6.12 -2.02 -12.94
CA ILE A 117 5.51 -0.72 -12.61
C ILE A 117 6.54 0.33 -12.22
N GLY A 118 7.83 0.08 -12.52
CA GLY A 118 8.86 1.10 -12.42
C GLY A 118 9.85 0.95 -11.28
N PHE A 119 9.74 -0.10 -10.46
CA PHE A 119 10.69 -0.33 -9.37
C PHE A 119 11.92 -1.08 -9.86
N THR A 120 13.08 -0.73 -9.28
CA THR A 120 14.32 -1.46 -9.50
C THR A 120 14.58 -2.38 -8.31
N VAL A 121 14.90 -3.63 -8.57
CA VAL A 121 15.26 -4.56 -7.50
C VAL A 121 16.58 -4.11 -6.87
N ILE A 122 16.64 -4.11 -5.53
CA ILE A 122 17.87 -3.81 -4.80
C ILE A 122 18.30 -5.04 -4.00
N ASP A 123 19.60 -5.17 -3.77
CA ASP A 123 20.19 -6.33 -3.07
C ASP A 123 20.95 -5.93 -1.81
N ASN A 124 20.77 -4.71 -1.34
CA ASN A 124 21.52 -4.16 -0.21
C ASN A 124 20.61 -3.81 0.98
N GLY A 125 19.44 -4.45 1.05
CA GLY A 125 18.52 -4.24 2.16
C GLY A 125 18.80 -5.18 3.33
N PHE A 126 18.58 -4.69 4.54
CA PHE A 126 18.74 -5.46 5.77
C PHE A 126 17.47 -5.35 6.60
N LEU A 127 17.12 -6.40 7.31
CA LEU A 127 15.89 -6.46 8.07
C LEU A 127 16.14 -7.06 9.45
N ILE A 128 15.60 -6.41 10.48
CA ILE A 128 15.42 -7.04 11.80
C ILE A 128 13.93 -7.29 11.93
N ARG A 129 13.54 -8.55 11.97
CA ARG A 129 12.13 -8.93 11.99
C ARG A 129 11.48 -8.62 13.33
N ARG A 130 10.20 -8.22 13.28
CA ARG A 130 9.40 -8.15 14.50
C ARG A 130 9.24 -9.55 15.10
N LYS A 131 8.99 -9.60 16.40
CA LYS A 131 8.82 -10.87 17.11
C LYS A 131 7.37 -11.34 17.11
N ARG A 132 6.43 -10.47 16.83
CA ARG A 132 5.01 -10.79 16.75
C ARG A 132 4.21 -9.74 15.98
#